data_6f3f51a1b96cae428508d513b4a93873
#
_entry.id   6f3f51a1b96cae428508d513b4a93873
#
_cell.length_a   1.000
_cell.length_b   1.000
_cell.length_c   1.000
_cell.angle_alpha   90.00
_cell.angle_beta   90.00
_cell.angle_gamma   90.00
#
_symmetry.space_group_name_H-M   'P 1'
#
loop_
_entity.id
_entity.type
_entity.pdbx_description
1 polymer ?
#
loop_
_entity_poly.entity_id
_entity_poly.type
_entity_poly.pdbx_seq_one_letter_code
_entity_poly.pdbx_strand_id
1 'polypeptide(L)'
;MSKTYFTEDALFTDFYELTMAQGYWKENMNQKVVFDMFFRRNPFSGGFSVFAGSEPLMDAVTNFRFDDDDIAYLAEQGIFDRNFLEYLRGFKFTGDIYIMDEGSVIFPQEPLLRIHADLIEAQILEGLILNIINFQSLIATKTARIWLASGKSSIMEFGLRRAQGPDGAVSATRAAFIGGATGTSNTLAGKIYGIPVMGTMAHSWIMSFPNELEAFRAYAKIYPANSVFLIDTYDTLKSGLKNAIIAGKELTEKGYNFGVRLDSGDISYLSREVRKELDKAGLTKATISVSNELDEEIISALVASGAPINSWGVGTHMVTGGKESSFTGVYKLCARHDRKSDAIVPAMKFSDNPAKTTNPAVKNVFRLYDENGM
;
A
#
# COMPACT_ATOMS: atom_id res chain seq x y z
N MET A 1 2.68 18.56 13.18
CA MET A 1 1.56 18.28 12.29
C MET A 1 2.15 17.93 10.94
N SER A 2 2.10 16.70 10.53
CA SER A 2 2.57 16.28 9.22
C SER A 2 1.49 16.62 8.22
N LYS A 3 1.67 17.68 7.43
CA LYS A 3 0.88 17.84 6.22
C LYS A 3 1.24 16.68 5.30
N THR A 4 0.34 15.76 5.12
CA THR A 4 0.33 14.86 3.97
C THR A 4 0.09 15.75 2.77
N TYR A 5 1.08 15.95 1.95
CA TYR A 5 1.30 17.11 1.09
C TYR A 5 0.22 17.41 0.05
N PHE A 6 -0.79 16.59 -0.21
CA PHE A 6 -1.74 16.85 -1.30
C PHE A 6 -3.18 16.39 -1.06
N THR A 7 -3.47 15.61 -0.04
CA THR A 7 -4.82 15.04 0.13
C THR A 7 -5.83 15.98 0.81
N GLU A 8 -5.37 17.10 1.35
CA GLU A 8 -6.25 18.11 1.98
C GLU A 8 -6.57 19.28 1.03
N ASP A 9 -6.00 19.29 -0.17
CA ASP A 9 -6.13 20.33 -1.18
C ASP A 9 -7.27 19.97 -2.14
N ALA A 10 -8.31 20.78 -2.20
CA ALA A 10 -9.48 20.55 -3.05
C ALA A 10 -9.16 20.67 -4.55
N LEU A 11 -8.02 21.27 -4.92
CA LEU A 11 -7.53 21.22 -6.30
C LEU A 11 -6.98 19.85 -6.71
N PHE A 12 -6.82 18.91 -5.76
CA PHE A 12 -6.49 17.51 -6.08
C PHE A 12 -7.72 16.78 -6.64
N THR A 13 -8.21 17.28 -7.77
CA THR A 13 -9.36 16.77 -8.53
C THR A 13 -9.07 16.88 -10.03
N ASP A 14 -9.70 16.08 -10.86
CA ASP A 14 -9.57 16.23 -12.30
C ASP A 14 -10.36 17.45 -12.80
N PHE A 15 -9.78 18.20 -13.72
CA PHE A 15 -10.36 19.46 -14.17
C PHE A 15 -11.79 19.32 -14.76
N TYR A 16 -12.10 18.18 -15.37
CA TYR A 16 -13.45 17.91 -15.89
C TYR A 16 -14.50 17.82 -14.78
N GLU A 17 -14.12 17.44 -13.58
CA GLU A 17 -15.02 17.36 -12.43
C GLU A 17 -15.49 18.77 -12.03
N LEU A 18 -14.59 19.75 -12.03
CA LEU A 18 -14.95 21.16 -11.78
C LEU A 18 -15.79 21.76 -12.91
N THR A 19 -15.50 21.43 -14.17
CA THR A 19 -16.32 21.92 -15.30
C THR A 19 -17.72 21.33 -15.30
N MET A 20 -17.85 20.03 -14.96
CA MET A 20 -19.15 19.38 -14.77
C MET A 20 -19.89 19.96 -13.58
N ALA A 21 -19.19 20.19 -12.44
CA ALA A 21 -19.77 20.79 -11.25
C ALA A 21 -20.36 22.17 -11.55
N GLN A 22 -19.65 23.02 -12.30
CA GLN A 22 -20.20 24.30 -12.78
C GLN A 22 -21.42 24.11 -13.67
N GLY A 23 -21.39 23.11 -14.57
CA GLY A 23 -22.56 22.77 -15.42
C GLY A 23 -23.77 22.39 -14.57
N TYR A 24 -23.60 21.51 -13.59
CA TYR A 24 -24.67 21.11 -12.67
C TYR A 24 -25.21 22.30 -11.86
N TRP A 25 -24.31 23.17 -11.42
CA TRP A 25 -24.67 24.38 -10.67
C TRP A 25 -25.50 25.33 -11.55
N LYS A 26 -25.08 25.63 -12.77
CA LYS A 26 -25.78 26.53 -13.72
C LYS A 26 -27.15 26.00 -14.13
N GLU A 27 -27.25 24.70 -14.37
CA GLU A 27 -28.51 24.04 -14.76
C GLU A 27 -29.39 23.70 -13.55
N ASN A 28 -29.00 24.14 -12.36
CA ASN A 28 -29.70 23.84 -11.11
C ASN A 28 -29.96 22.34 -10.91
N MET A 29 -28.97 21.49 -11.22
CA MET A 29 -29.05 20.03 -11.18
C MET A 29 -28.49 19.40 -9.91
N ASN A 30 -28.14 20.20 -8.89
CA ASN A 30 -27.58 19.70 -7.64
C ASN A 30 -28.65 18.99 -6.78
N GLN A 31 -28.96 17.74 -7.14
CA GLN A 31 -29.91 16.87 -6.46
C GLN A 31 -29.16 15.76 -5.71
N LYS A 32 -29.84 15.10 -4.78
CA LYS A 32 -29.27 13.93 -4.08
C LYS A 32 -29.01 12.79 -5.06
N VAL A 33 -27.85 12.18 -4.92
CA VAL A 33 -27.39 11.07 -5.80
C VAL A 33 -26.73 9.97 -4.98
N VAL A 34 -26.54 8.84 -5.64
CA VAL A 34 -25.77 7.70 -5.11
C VAL A 34 -24.68 7.35 -6.11
N PHE A 35 -23.46 7.39 -5.66
CA PHE A 35 -22.31 6.88 -6.39
C PHE A 35 -21.73 5.66 -5.68
N ASP A 36 -21.27 4.68 -6.45
CA ASP A 36 -20.51 3.55 -5.93
C ASP A 36 -19.09 3.54 -6.52
N MET A 37 -18.12 3.26 -5.69
CA MET A 37 -16.81 2.81 -6.12
C MET A 37 -16.75 1.29 -6.12
N PHE A 38 -16.27 0.71 -7.20
CA PHE A 38 -16.00 -0.73 -7.34
C PHE A 38 -14.80 -0.94 -8.28
N PHE A 39 -14.29 -2.16 -8.40
CA PHE A 39 -13.24 -2.46 -9.37
C PHE A 39 -13.66 -3.58 -10.32
N ARG A 40 -13.00 -3.66 -11.48
CA ARG A 40 -13.43 -4.52 -12.58
C ARG A 40 -12.78 -5.89 -12.63
N ARG A 41 -11.53 -6.00 -12.19
CA ARG A 41 -10.77 -7.26 -12.18
C ARG A 41 -9.76 -7.27 -11.05
N ASN A 42 -9.49 -8.42 -10.50
CA ASN A 42 -8.38 -8.58 -9.56
C ASN A 42 -7.04 -8.28 -10.25
N PRO A 43 -6.11 -7.60 -9.58
CA PRO A 43 -4.74 -7.43 -10.07
C PRO A 43 -3.97 -8.76 -9.99
N PHE A 44 -2.82 -8.81 -10.67
CA PHE A 44 -1.87 -9.92 -10.63
C PHE A 44 -2.46 -11.28 -11.05
N SER A 45 -3.47 -11.28 -11.92
CA SER A 45 -4.24 -12.49 -12.28
C SER A 45 -4.69 -13.30 -11.05
N GLY A 46 -4.94 -12.60 -9.93
CA GLY A 46 -5.29 -13.20 -8.65
C GLY A 46 -6.78 -13.49 -8.49
N GLY A 47 -7.13 -14.28 -7.46
CA GLY A 47 -8.52 -14.62 -7.14
C GLY A 47 -9.18 -13.64 -6.14
N PHE A 48 -8.45 -12.71 -5.54
CA PHE A 48 -8.94 -11.77 -4.53
C PHE A 48 -8.15 -10.47 -4.57
N SER A 49 -8.68 -9.46 -3.89
CA SER A 49 -7.97 -8.23 -3.56
C SER A 49 -8.17 -7.89 -2.07
N VAL A 50 -7.34 -7.00 -1.54
CA VAL A 50 -7.43 -6.51 -0.15
C VAL A 50 -7.77 -5.03 -0.19
N PHE A 51 -8.80 -4.64 0.55
CA PHE A 51 -9.24 -3.26 0.63
C PHE A 51 -8.34 -2.46 1.59
N ALA A 52 -7.92 -1.27 1.15
CA ALA A 52 -7.15 -0.33 1.97
C ALA A 52 -7.34 1.11 1.49
N GLY A 53 -7.17 2.08 2.39
CA GLY A 53 -7.22 3.51 2.12
C GLY A 53 -8.42 4.25 2.73
N SER A 54 -9.25 3.59 3.56
CA SER A 54 -10.43 4.26 4.14
C SER A 54 -10.05 5.37 5.12
N GLU A 55 -9.10 5.13 6.03
CA GLU A 55 -8.68 6.12 7.01
C GLU A 55 -8.13 7.41 6.36
N PRO A 56 -7.11 7.35 5.48
CA PRO A 56 -6.61 8.57 4.82
C PRO A 56 -7.64 9.23 3.90
N LEU A 57 -8.58 8.46 3.32
CA LEU A 57 -9.69 9.04 2.56
C LEU A 57 -10.63 9.84 3.46
N MET A 58 -11.00 9.32 4.63
CA MET A 58 -11.89 10.02 5.55
C MET A 58 -11.25 11.29 6.10
N ASP A 59 -9.94 11.25 6.40
CA ASP A 59 -9.18 12.43 6.79
C ASP A 59 -9.18 13.48 5.67
N ALA A 60 -8.92 13.06 4.43
CA ALA A 60 -8.91 13.95 3.27
C ALA A 60 -10.29 14.58 3.02
N VAL A 61 -11.36 13.79 3.00
CA VAL A 61 -12.73 14.30 2.79
C VAL A 61 -13.17 15.26 3.90
N THR A 62 -12.81 14.97 5.15
CA THR A 62 -13.15 15.86 6.29
C THR A 62 -12.50 17.23 6.17
N ASN A 63 -11.32 17.29 5.57
CA ASN A 63 -10.54 18.51 5.39
C ASN A 63 -10.68 19.12 3.98
N PHE A 64 -11.39 18.48 3.07
CA PHE A 64 -11.52 18.89 1.67
C PHE A 64 -12.27 20.23 1.53
N ARG A 65 -11.56 21.27 1.13
CA ARG A 65 -12.11 22.63 0.97
C ARG A 65 -11.24 23.43 0.00
N PHE A 66 -11.85 24.37 -0.70
CA PHE A 66 -11.18 25.36 -1.51
C PHE A 66 -10.82 26.58 -0.66
N ASP A 67 -9.56 26.94 -0.57
CA ASP A 67 -9.13 28.15 0.09
C ASP A 67 -9.14 29.38 -0.86
N ASP A 68 -8.75 30.54 -0.36
CA ASP A 68 -8.77 31.77 -1.15
C ASP A 68 -7.77 31.73 -2.33
N ASP A 69 -6.63 31.08 -2.16
CA ASP A 69 -5.60 30.93 -3.23
C ASP A 69 -6.11 29.98 -4.31
N ASP A 70 -6.80 28.89 -3.94
CA ASP A 70 -7.45 27.95 -4.87
C ASP A 70 -8.50 28.67 -5.74
N ILE A 71 -9.34 29.47 -5.09
CA ILE A 71 -10.38 30.24 -5.79
C ILE A 71 -9.77 31.28 -6.72
N ALA A 72 -8.69 31.96 -6.30
CA ALA A 72 -7.97 32.89 -7.17
C ALA A 72 -7.37 32.19 -8.39
N TYR A 73 -6.72 31.04 -8.18
CA TYR A 73 -6.19 30.21 -9.27
C TYR A 73 -7.26 29.76 -10.26
N LEU A 74 -8.42 29.28 -9.75
CA LEU A 74 -9.52 28.89 -10.63
C LEU A 74 -10.12 30.09 -11.39
N ALA A 75 -10.16 31.27 -10.80
CA ALA A 75 -10.59 32.49 -11.48
C ALA A 75 -9.68 32.87 -12.65
N GLU A 76 -8.38 32.69 -12.49
CA GLU A 76 -7.38 32.95 -13.55
C GLU A 76 -7.57 32.04 -14.78
N GLN A 77 -8.20 30.86 -14.63
CA GLN A 77 -8.51 29.99 -15.77
C GLN A 77 -9.52 30.63 -16.75
N GLY A 78 -10.27 31.62 -16.33
CA GLY A 78 -11.17 32.44 -17.19
C GLY A 78 -12.43 31.71 -17.69
N ILE A 79 -12.71 30.50 -17.23
CA ILE A 79 -13.88 29.70 -17.65
C ILE A 79 -14.92 29.51 -16.57
N PHE A 80 -14.57 29.80 -15.31
CA PHE A 80 -15.48 29.63 -14.18
C PHE A 80 -16.26 30.92 -13.90
N ASP A 81 -17.57 30.75 -13.66
CA ASP A 81 -18.46 31.85 -13.26
C ASP A 81 -18.11 32.33 -11.86
N ARG A 82 -18.12 33.65 -11.64
CA ARG A 82 -17.76 34.24 -10.35
C ARG A 82 -18.64 33.72 -9.21
N ASN A 83 -19.95 33.54 -9.44
CA ASN A 83 -20.84 33.07 -8.41
C ASN A 83 -20.65 31.57 -8.12
N PHE A 84 -20.21 30.79 -9.13
CA PHE A 84 -19.80 29.42 -8.90
C PHE A 84 -18.50 29.32 -8.07
N LEU A 85 -17.55 30.22 -8.30
CA LEU A 85 -16.34 30.29 -7.47
C LEU A 85 -16.68 30.64 -6.01
N GLU A 86 -17.62 31.54 -5.76
CA GLU A 86 -18.12 31.79 -4.39
C GLU A 86 -18.85 30.58 -3.79
N TYR A 87 -19.57 29.79 -4.61
CA TYR A 87 -20.12 28.51 -4.17
C TYR A 87 -19.03 27.53 -3.76
N LEU A 88 -17.96 27.40 -4.55
CA LEU A 88 -16.80 26.53 -4.20
C LEU A 88 -16.08 26.98 -2.93
N ARG A 89 -15.96 28.29 -2.66
CA ARG A 89 -15.40 28.83 -1.42
C ARG A 89 -16.14 28.34 -0.17
N GLY A 90 -17.44 28.12 -0.30
CA GLY A 90 -18.31 27.58 0.76
C GLY A 90 -18.40 26.05 0.76
N PHE A 91 -17.67 25.37 -0.14
CA PHE A 91 -17.79 23.92 -0.31
C PHE A 91 -17.42 23.15 0.95
N LYS A 92 -18.29 22.22 1.30
CA LYS A 92 -18.06 21.18 2.32
C LYS A 92 -18.79 19.94 1.90
N PHE A 93 -18.19 18.79 2.12
CA PHE A 93 -18.89 17.53 1.99
C PHE A 93 -19.88 17.37 3.16
N THR A 94 -21.15 17.16 2.84
CA THR A 94 -22.24 17.02 3.81
C THR A 94 -23.00 15.70 3.69
N GLY A 95 -22.58 14.86 2.74
CA GLY A 95 -23.20 13.56 2.48
C GLY A 95 -22.77 12.46 3.42
N ASP A 96 -23.24 11.25 3.15
CA ASP A 96 -22.89 10.04 3.87
C ASP A 96 -21.93 9.19 3.01
N ILE A 97 -20.94 8.59 3.67
CA ILE A 97 -20.01 7.61 3.07
C ILE A 97 -20.18 6.27 3.78
N TYR A 98 -20.51 5.25 3.00
CA TYR A 98 -20.51 3.85 3.42
C TYR A 98 -19.31 3.19 2.77
N ILE A 99 -18.41 2.62 3.58
CA ILE A 99 -17.12 2.11 3.12
C ILE A 99 -16.80 0.78 3.81
N MET A 100 -16.11 -0.11 3.11
CA MET A 100 -15.66 -1.38 3.68
C MET A 100 -14.52 -1.16 4.68
N ASP A 101 -14.40 -2.08 5.64
CA ASP A 101 -13.29 -2.11 6.60
C ASP A 101 -11.98 -2.47 5.89
N GLU A 102 -10.90 -1.81 6.27
CA GLU A 102 -9.56 -2.11 5.76
C GLU A 102 -9.11 -3.52 6.15
N GLY A 103 -8.35 -4.14 5.26
CA GLY A 103 -7.95 -5.54 5.40
C GLY A 103 -9.01 -6.53 4.93
N SER A 104 -10.24 -6.08 4.60
CA SER A 104 -11.26 -6.94 4.03
C SER A 104 -10.82 -7.52 2.69
N VAL A 105 -11.09 -8.81 2.47
CA VAL A 105 -10.97 -9.42 1.15
C VAL A 105 -12.14 -8.95 0.29
N ILE A 106 -11.85 -8.46 -0.89
CA ILE A 106 -12.81 -7.86 -1.83
C ILE A 106 -12.75 -8.53 -3.20
N PHE A 107 -13.87 -8.48 -3.92
CA PHE A 107 -14.02 -9.09 -5.25
C PHE A 107 -14.52 -8.08 -6.29
N PRO A 108 -14.29 -8.33 -7.59
CA PRO A 108 -14.76 -7.45 -8.66
C PRO A 108 -16.27 -7.20 -8.61
N GLN A 109 -16.68 -5.97 -8.98
CA GLN A 109 -18.07 -5.51 -9.07
C GLN A 109 -18.80 -5.34 -7.71
N GLU A 110 -18.15 -5.60 -6.58
CA GLU A 110 -18.69 -5.24 -5.26
C GLU A 110 -18.56 -3.74 -5.01
N PRO A 111 -19.58 -3.05 -4.49
CA PRO A 111 -19.42 -1.69 -3.98
C PRO A 111 -18.44 -1.69 -2.79
N LEU A 112 -17.26 -1.07 -2.97
CA LEU A 112 -16.25 -0.89 -1.92
C LEU A 112 -16.55 0.33 -1.06
N LEU A 113 -17.09 1.35 -1.73
CA LEU A 113 -17.49 2.61 -1.13
C LEU A 113 -18.75 3.09 -1.84
N ARG A 114 -19.68 3.66 -1.08
CA ARG A 114 -20.87 4.33 -1.58
C ARG A 114 -20.97 5.71 -0.98
N ILE A 115 -21.31 6.68 -1.80
CA ILE A 115 -21.63 8.05 -1.39
C ILE A 115 -23.11 8.34 -1.65
N HIS A 116 -23.77 8.87 -0.63
CA HIS A 116 -25.07 9.53 -0.73
C HIS A 116 -24.86 11.01 -0.44
N ALA A 117 -24.92 11.86 -1.46
CA ALA A 117 -24.64 13.29 -1.32
C ALA A 117 -25.36 14.11 -2.39
N ASP A 118 -25.18 15.41 -2.35
CA ASP A 118 -25.52 16.28 -3.46
C ASP A 118 -24.59 16.01 -4.65
N LEU A 119 -25.11 16.12 -5.88
CA LEU A 119 -24.42 15.72 -7.09
C LEU A 119 -23.04 16.37 -7.25
N ILE A 120 -22.92 17.66 -6.93
CA ILE A 120 -21.66 18.39 -7.03
C ILE A 120 -20.64 17.86 -6.00
N GLU A 121 -21.10 17.63 -4.76
CA GLU A 121 -20.25 17.08 -3.70
C GLU A 121 -19.72 15.69 -4.08
N ALA A 122 -20.61 14.81 -4.53
CA ALA A 122 -20.25 13.45 -4.92
C ALA A 122 -19.29 13.43 -6.12
N GLN A 123 -19.48 14.35 -7.08
CA GLN A 123 -18.67 14.37 -8.30
C GLN A 123 -17.25 14.85 -8.06
N ILE A 124 -17.06 15.93 -7.31
CA ILE A 124 -15.72 16.53 -7.07
C ILE A 124 -14.78 15.57 -6.34
N LEU A 125 -15.31 14.61 -5.57
CA LEU A 125 -14.50 13.63 -4.82
C LEU A 125 -14.02 12.44 -5.67
N GLU A 126 -14.42 12.29 -6.92
CA GLU A 126 -14.08 11.11 -7.77
C GLU A 126 -12.57 10.88 -7.82
N GLY A 127 -11.79 11.91 -8.18
CA GLY A 127 -10.34 11.83 -8.32
C GLY A 127 -9.64 11.43 -7.01
N LEU A 128 -10.01 12.07 -5.92
CA LEU A 128 -9.46 11.81 -4.59
C LEU A 128 -9.74 10.37 -4.13
N ILE A 129 -10.98 9.91 -4.23
CA ILE A 129 -11.41 8.56 -3.85
C ILE A 129 -10.63 7.52 -4.64
N LEU A 130 -10.59 7.68 -5.96
CA LEU A 130 -9.95 6.70 -6.84
C LEU A 130 -8.43 6.67 -6.63
N ASN A 131 -7.78 7.81 -6.45
CA ASN A 131 -6.35 7.86 -6.23
C ASN A 131 -5.94 7.10 -4.96
N ILE A 132 -6.58 7.42 -3.83
CA ILE A 132 -6.23 6.83 -2.53
C ILE A 132 -6.54 5.33 -2.50
N ILE A 133 -7.77 4.94 -2.83
CA ILE A 133 -8.22 3.55 -2.69
C ILE A 133 -7.53 2.65 -3.72
N ASN A 134 -7.38 3.08 -4.98
CA ASN A 134 -6.72 2.27 -6.00
C ASN A 134 -5.29 1.95 -5.64
N PHE A 135 -4.50 2.95 -5.21
CA PHE A 135 -3.11 2.73 -4.89
C PHE A 135 -2.96 1.85 -3.64
N GLN A 136 -3.64 2.19 -2.55
CA GLN A 136 -3.48 1.45 -1.30
C GLN A 136 -4.01 0.02 -1.40
N SER A 137 -5.13 -0.21 -2.08
CA SER A 137 -5.67 -1.57 -2.29
C SER A 137 -4.76 -2.41 -3.20
N LEU A 138 -4.11 -1.80 -4.22
CA LEU A 138 -3.14 -2.50 -5.05
C LEU A 138 -1.94 -3.00 -4.22
N ILE A 139 -1.36 -2.12 -3.40
CA ILE A 139 -0.18 -2.44 -2.58
C ILE A 139 -0.53 -3.43 -1.46
N ALA A 140 -1.67 -3.25 -0.78
CA ALA A 140 -2.15 -4.21 0.22
C ALA A 140 -2.37 -5.60 -0.38
N THR A 141 -2.98 -5.67 -1.57
CA THR A 141 -3.17 -6.93 -2.31
C THR A 141 -1.83 -7.57 -2.69
N LYS A 142 -0.89 -6.79 -3.22
CA LYS A 142 0.46 -7.28 -3.56
C LYS A 142 1.15 -7.87 -2.33
N THR A 143 1.10 -7.14 -1.22
CA THR A 143 1.72 -7.59 0.03
C THR A 143 1.06 -8.84 0.59
N ALA A 144 -0.27 -8.94 0.56
CA ALA A 144 -0.99 -10.15 0.99
C ALA A 144 -0.60 -11.39 0.17
N ARG A 145 -0.40 -11.23 -1.15
CA ARG A 145 0.09 -12.32 -2.02
C ARG A 145 1.50 -12.75 -1.64
N ILE A 146 2.40 -11.80 -1.40
CA ILE A 146 3.77 -12.05 -0.94
C ILE A 146 3.74 -12.79 0.42
N TRP A 147 2.91 -12.33 1.36
CA TRP A 147 2.76 -12.96 2.66
C TRP A 147 2.25 -14.40 2.58
N LEU A 148 1.25 -14.64 1.76
CA LEU A 148 0.76 -16.02 1.51
C LEU A 148 1.84 -16.89 0.85
N ALA A 149 2.55 -16.38 -0.15
CA ALA A 149 3.64 -17.09 -0.83
C ALA A 149 4.78 -17.45 0.12
N SER A 150 5.06 -16.63 1.13
CA SER A 150 6.08 -16.87 2.15
C SER A 150 5.71 -17.92 3.20
N GLY A 151 4.53 -18.53 3.10
CA GLY A 151 4.00 -19.40 4.14
C GLY A 151 3.63 -18.65 5.42
N LYS A 152 3.22 -17.38 5.28
CA LYS A 152 2.84 -16.48 6.39
C LYS A 152 4.02 -16.11 7.31
N SER A 153 5.23 -16.13 6.77
CA SER A 153 6.44 -15.72 7.51
C SER A 153 6.60 -14.19 7.57
N SER A 154 7.62 -13.72 8.28
CA SER A 154 7.88 -12.29 8.46
C SER A 154 8.27 -11.62 7.15
N ILE A 155 7.53 -10.57 6.77
CA ILE A 155 7.78 -9.71 5.61
C ILE A 155 8.16 -8.31 6.09
N MET A 156 9.30 -7.81 5.65
CA MET A 156 9.76 -6.44 5.91
C MET A 156 9.61 -5.61 4.63
N GLU A 157 8.93 -4.48 4.72
CA GLU A 157 8.79 -3.54 3.62
C GLU A 157 10.08 -2.69 3.50
N PHE A 158 10.83 -2.84 2.39
CA PHE A 158 12.11 -2.17 2.12
C PHE A 158 12.07 -1.29 0.86
N GLY A 159 10.90 -0.79 0.50
CA GLY A 159 10.65 -0.12 -0.78
C GLY A 159 10.75 1.40 -0.77
N LEU A 160 10.96 2.08 0.37
CA LEU A 160 10.95 3.55 0.46
C LEU A 160 11.67 4.24 -0.72
N ARG A 161 12.90 3.82 -1.03
CA ARG A 161 13.74 4.45 -2.08
C ARG A 161 13.32 4.08 -3.52
N ARG A 162 12.31 3.21 -3.70
CA ARG A 162 11.80 2.72 -4.99
C ARG A 162 10.37 3.14 -5.28
N ALA A 163 9.67 3.68 -4.28
CA ALA A 163 8.30 4.16 -4.43
C ALA A 163 8.24 5.43 -5.29
N GLN A 164 7.05 5.70 -5.85
CA GLN A 164 6.78 6.89 -6.65
C GLN A 164 6.53 8.09 -5.74
N GLY A 165 7.59 8.81 -5.45
CA GLY A 165 7.57 10.01 -4.60
C GLY A 165 7.45 9.73 -3.10
N PRO A 166 7.64 10.77 -2.26
CA PRO A 166 7.58 10.65 -0.81
C PRO A 166 6.22 10.19 -0.28
N ASP A 167 5.13 10.73 -0.83
CA ASP A 167 3.76 10.37 -0.44
C ASP A 167 3.44 8.93 -0.83
N GLY A 168 3.85 8.51 -2.05
CA GLY A 168 3.74 7.13 -2.48
C GLY A 168 4.50 6.17 -1.56
N ALA A 169 5.68 6.55 -1.06
CA ALA A 169 6.43 5.74 -0.11
C ALA A 169 5.70 5.58 1.23
N VAL A 170 5.12 6.65 1.76
CA VAL A 170 4.38 6.63 3.05
C VAL A 170 3.09 5.83 2.91
N SER A 171 2.32 6.10 1.85
CA SER A 171 1.06 5.39 1.56
C SER A 171 1.28 3.90 1.26
N ALA A 172 2.35 3.55 0.49
CA ALA A 172 2.71 2.16 0.23
C ALA A 172 3.09 1.40 1.50
N THR A 173 3.86 2.02 2.40
CA THR A 173 4.22 1.40 3.68
C THR A 173 2.98 1.08 4.51
N ARG A 174 2.03 2.03 4.62
CA ARG A 174 0.76 1.81 5.32
C ARG A 174 -0.02 0.65 4.72
N ALA A 175 -0.21 0.68 3.41
CA ALA A 175 -0.93 -0.35 2.68
C ALA A 175 -0.24 -1.73 2.77
N ALA A 176 1.08 -1.77 2.74
CA ALA A 176 1.84 -3.00 2.94
C ALA A 176 1.61 -3.60 4.34
N PHE A 177 1.54 -2.76 5.37
CA PHE A 177 1.24 -3.21 6.73
C PHE A 177 -0.16 -3.83 6.83
N ILE A 178 -1.18 -3.21 6.22
CA ILE A 178 -2.53 -3.78 6.11
C ILE A 178 -2.51 -5.12 5.36
N GLY A 179 -1.68 -5.25 4.32
CA GLY A 179 -1.51 -6.46 3.53
C GLY A 179 -0.72 -7.58 4.23
N GLY A 180 -0.18 -7.35 5.43
CA GLY A 180 0.49 -8.37 6.24
C GLY A 180 2.01 -8.22 6.37
N ALA A 181 2.60 -7.09 5.95
CA ALA A 181 3.99 -6.76 6.29
C ALA A 181 4.14 -6.59 7.82
N THR A 182 5.19 -7.15 8.40
CA THR A 182 5.43 -7.11 9.86
C THR A 182 6.16 -5.85 10.32
N GLY A 183 6.73 -5.10 9.38
CA GLY A 183 7.45 -3.86 9.66
C GLY A 183 8.00 -3.22 8.40
N THR A 184 8.63 -2.07 8.55
CA THR A 184 9.11 -1.23 7.45
C THR A 184 10.48 -0.64 7.73
N SER A 185 11.22 -0.30 6.68
CA SER A 185 12.42 0.56 6.77
C SER A 185 12.07 2.06 6.72
N ASN A 186 10.82 2.41 6.43
CA ASN A 186 10.36 3.79 6.34
C ASN A 186 10.11 4.38 7.72
N THR A 187 11.11 5.06 8.26
CA THR A 187 11.07 5.64 9.60
C THR A 187 9.94 6.65 9.79
N LEU A 188 9.63 7.44 8.75
CA LEU A 188 8.54 8.41 8.80
C LEU A 188 7.17 7.72 8.89
N ALA A 189 6.91 6.74 8.05
CA ALA A 189 5.67 5.97 8.09
C ALA A 189 5.52 5.19 9.41
N GLY A 190 6.64 4.62 9.92
CA GLY A 190 6.66 4.01 11.24
C GLY A 190 6.22 4.97 12.36
N LYS A 191 6.69 6.22 12.31
CA LYS A 191 6.28 7.26 13.27
C LYS A 191 4.81 7.65 13.13
N ILE A 192 4.33 7.82 11.89
CA ILE A 192 2.95 8.29 11.62
C ILE A 192 1.93 7.22 12.03
N TYR A 193 2.16 5.96 11.65
CA TYR A 193 1.18 4.88 11.78
C TYR A 193 1.48 3.88 12.89
N GLY A 194 2.53 4.09 13.68
CA GLY A 194 2.93 3.14 14.72
C GLY A 194 3.44 1.79 14.20
N ILE A 195 3.88 1.73 12.94
CA ILE A 195 4.38 0.51 12.31
C ILE A 195 5.81 0.22 12.83
N PRO A 196 6.14 -1.04 13.22
CA PRO A 196 7.48 -1.39 13.67
C PRO A 196 8.54 -1.04 12.61
N VAL A 197 9.55 -0.28 13.03
CA VAL A 197 10.67 0.11 12.14
C VAL A 197 11.75 -0.94 12.23
N MET A 198 12.17 -1.45 11.08
CA MET A 198 13.16 -2.52 10.94
C MET A 198 14.25 -2.10 9.95
N GLY A 199 15.46 -2.55 10.22
CA GLY A 199 16.59 -2.33 9.35
C GLY A 199 17.81 -3.04 9.87
N THR A 200 18.78 -3.20 8.99
CA THR A 200 20.09 -3.77 9.31
C THR A 200 21.18 -2.82 8.85
N MET A 201 22.20 -3.32 8.21
CA MET A 201 23.29 -2.53 7.61
C MET A 201 23.21 -2.58 6.08
N ALA A 202 23.87 -1.66 5.42
CA ALA A 202 24.14 -1.70 3.98
C ALA A 202 25.58 -2.15 3.71
N HIS A 203 25.89 -2.49 2.44
CA HIS A 203 27.25 -2.83 2.02
C HIS A 203 28.28 -1.72 2.35
N SER A 204 27.85 -0.44 2.27
CA SER A 204 28.67 0.72 2.62
C SER A 204 29.19 0.69 4.07
N TRP A 205 28.40 0.15 5.02
CA TRP A 205 28.87 -0.06 6.40
C TRP A 205 30.09 -0.97 6.41
N ILE A 206 30.00 -2.13 5.74
CA ILE A 206 31.09 -3.13 5.72
C ILE A 206 32.31 -2.54 5.01
N MET A 207 32.11 -1.87 3.88
CA MET A 207 33.16 -1.24 3.09
C MET A 207 33.87 -0.09 3.81
N SER A 208 33.27 0.48 4.87
CA SER A 208 33.86 1.56 5.68
C SER A 208 34.86 1.06 6.74
N PHE A 209 34.98 -0.27 6.90
CA PHE A 209 35.90 -0.87 7.86
C PHE A 209 37.08 -1.53 7.15
N PRO A 210 38.22 -1.75 7.84
CA PRO A 210 39.40 -2.42 7.27
C PRO A 210 39.07 -3.84 6.73
N ASN A 211 38.12 -4.54 7.37
CA ASN A 211 37.65 -5.87 6.94
C ASN A 211 36.22 -6.15 7.46
N GLU A 212 35.58 -7.17 6.93
CA GLU A 212 34.20 -7.55 7.28
C GLU A 212 34.03 -7.94 8.75
N LEU A 213 35.01 -8.63 9.33
CA LEU A 213 34.93 -9.08 10.73
C LEU A 213 34.87 -7.89 11.69
N GLU A 214 35.69 -6.87 11.46
CA GLU A 214 35.65 -5.64 12.25
C GLU A 214 34.33 -4.91 12.10
N ALA A 215 33.77 -4.85 10.89
CA ALA A 215 32.44 -4.27 10.64
C ALA A 215 31.34 -5.01 11.40
N PHE A 216 31.34 -6.34 11.38
CA PHE A 216 30.35 -7.16 12.09
C PHE A 216 30.50 -7.03 13.62
N ARG A 217 31.70 -7.07 14.14
CA ARG A 217 31.97 -6.84 15.58
C ARG A 217 31.54 -5.45 16.04
N ALA A 218 31.82 -4.43 15.26
CA ALA A 218 31.41 -3.07 15.56
C ALA A 218 29.87 -2.97 15.63
N TYR A 219 29.15 -3.56 14.67
CA TYR A 219 27.71 -3.58 14.67
C TYR A 219 27.14 -4.37 15.86
N ALA A 220 27.68 -5.57 16.11
CA ALA A 220 27.29 -6.43 17.22
C ALA A 220 27.51 -5.76 18.59
N LYS A 221 28.55 -4.96 18.72
CA LYS A 221 28.83 -4.20 19.97
C LYS A 221 27.77 -3.14 20.24
N ILE A 222 27.27 -2.47 19.16
CA ILE A 222 26.30 -1.37 19.26
C ILE A 222 24.87 -1.92 19.38
N TYR A 223 24.53 -2.96 18.59
CA TYR A 223 23.20 -3.53 18.49
C TYR A 223 23.16 -5.05 18.77
N PRO A 224 23.57 -5.50 19.97
CA PRO A 224 23.73 -6.93 20.24
C PRO A 224 22.45 -7.74 20.08
N ALA A 225 21.28 -7.17 20.44
CA ALA A 225 19.99 -7.86 20.35
C ALA A 225 19.38 -7.85 18.93
N ASN A 226 19.89 -6.99 18.03
CA ASN A 226 19.35 -6.77 16.70
C ASN A 226 20.40 -6.94 15.59
N SER A 227 21.37 -7.81 15.80
CA SER A 227 22.45 -8.03 14.83
C SER A 227 22.01 -8.95 13.70
N VAL A 228 21.96 -8.41 12.49
CA VAL A 228 21.80 -9.17 11.23
C VAL A 228 22.95 -8.77 10.30
N PHE A 229 23.86 -9.70 10.03
CA PHE A 229 25.07 -9.45 9.24
C PHE A 229 24.80 -9.64 7.75
N LEU A 230 25.13 -8.65 6.95
CA LEU A 230 25.05 -8.69 5.50
C LEU A 230 26.30 -9.39 4.94
N ILE A 231 26.18 -10.62 4.45
CA ILE A 231 27.33 -11.50 4.22
C ILE A 231 27.78 -11.59 2.76
N ASP A 232 27.16 -10.85 1.86
CA ASP A 232 27.42 -10.92 0.41
C ASP A 232 28.10 -9.64 -0.14
N THR A 233 28.86 -8.93 0.70
CA THR A 233 29.58 -7.72 0.27
C THR A 233 30.75 -8.06 -0.66
N TYR A 234 31.50 -9.15 -0.40
CA TYR A 234 32.65 -9.58 -1.19
C TYR A 234 32.45 -11.01 -1.70
N ASP A 235 32.63 -12.03 -0.84
CA ASP A 235 32.37 -13.43 -1.16
C ASP A 235 31.55 -14.06 -0.03
N THR A 236 30.32 -14.42 -0.35
CA THR A 236 29.32 -14.88 0.62
C THR A 236 29.83 -16.05 1.47
N LEU A 237 30.38 -17.10 0.85
CA LEU A 237 30.75 -18.34 1.54
C LEU A 237 32.19 -18.35 2.03
N LYS A 238 33.13 -17.71 1.31
CA LYS A 238 34.55 -17.75 1.65
C LYS A 238 34.97 -16.70 2.64
N SER A 239 34.27 -15.54 2.68
CA SER A 239 34.57 -14.41 3.55
C SER A 239 33.37 -14.07 4.46
N GLY A 240 32.28 -13.58 3.94
CA GLY A 240 31.15 -13.04 4.72
C GLY A 240 30.60 -14.03 5.74
N LEU A 241 30.25 -15.24 5.33
CA LEU A 241 29.73 -16.27 6.25
C LEU A 241 30.74 -16.67 7.33
N LYS A 242 32.01 -16.82 6.98
CA LYS A 242 33.05 -17.17 7.97
C LYS A 242 33.21 -16.08 9.04
N ASN A 243 33.23 -14.83 8.62
CA ASN A 243 33.30 -13.70 9.53
C ASN A 243 32.03 -13.54 10.37
N ALA A 244 30.85 -13.79 9.78
CA ALA A 244 29.58 -13.79 10.51
C ALA A 244 29.50 -14.92 11.56
N ILE A 245 30.06 -16.10 11.28
CA ILE A 245 30.15 -17.19 12.26
C ILE A 245 31.02 -16.80 13.45
N ILE A 246 32.16 -16.13 13.21
CA ILE A 246 33.04 -15.68 14.30
C ILE A 246 32.30 -14.65 15.17
N ALA A 247 31.78 -13.57 14.58
CA ALA A 247 31.06 -12.54 15.31
C ALA A 247 29.76 -13.08 15.97
N GLY A 248 29.09 -14.02 15.32
CA GLY A 248 27.89 -14.69 15.84
C GLY A 248 28.17 -15.56 17.06
N LYS A 249 29.30 -16.28 17.11
CA LYS A 249 29.72 -17.02 18.31
C LYS A 249 29.96 -16.07 19.48
N GLU A 250 30.68 -14.98 19.24
CA GLU A 250 30.92 -13.93 20.25
C GLU A 250 29.64 -13.33 20.82
N LEU A 251 28.57 -13.18 19.98
CA LEU A 251 27.25 -12.74 20.43
C LEU A 251 26.53 -13.83 21.23
N THR A 252 26.57 -15.07 20.76
CA THR A 252 25.89 -16.20 21.40
C THR A 252 26.47 -16.51 22.79
N GLU A 253 27.80 -16.38 22.97
CA GLU A 253 28.45 -16.49 24.27
C GLU A 253 27.97 -15.42 25.27
N LYS A 254 27.51 -14.26 24.78
CA LYS A 254 26.90 -13.18 25.57
C LYS A 254 25.38 -13.34 25.74
N GLY A 255 24.79 -14.42 25.24
CA GLY A 255 23.35 -14.72 25.37
C GLY A 255 22.47 -14.08 24.30
N TYR A 256 23.02 -13.51 23.22
CA TYR A 256 22.25 -12.91 22.13
C TYR A 256 22.12 -13.85 20.94
N ASN A 257 20.99 -13.79 20.26
CA ASN A 257 20.81 -14.38 18.92
C ASN A 257 21.22 -13.37 17.83
N PHE A 258 21.51 -13.89 16.64
CA PHE A 258 21.81 -13.06 15.48
C PHE A 258 21.20 -13.65 14.21
N GLY A 259 21.24 -12.88 13.13
CA GLY A 259 20.88 -13.31 11.79
C GLY A 259 21.97 -13.00 10.77
N VAL A 260 21.81 -13.58 9.61
CA VAL A 260 22.56 -13.21 8.39
C VAL A 260 21.60 -12.79 7.31
N ARG A 261 22.04 -11.90 6.40
CA ARG A 261 21.25 -11.46 5.26
C ARG A 261 21.97 -11.73 3.95
N LEU A 262 21.23 -12.26 3.00
CA LEU A 262 21.61 -12.46 1.61
C LEU A 262 20.83 -11.46 0.74
N ASP A 263 21.51 -10.65 -0.03
CA ASP A 263 20.95 -9.63 -0.91
C ASP A 263 21.24 -9.91 -2.40
N SER A 264 22.02 -10.94 -2.71
CA SER A 264 22.46 -11.27 -4.08
C SER A 264 22.81 -12.74 -4.27
N GLY A 265 23.00 -13.15 -5.53
CA GLY A 265 23.43 -14.49 -5.93
C GLY A 265 22.27 -15.50 -6.03
N ASP A 266 22.61 -16.79 -6.13
CA ASP A 266 21.62 -17.88 -6.11
C ASP A 266 21.14 -18.12 -4.69
N ILE A 267 20.03 -17.49 -4.36
CA ILE A 267 19.45 -17.52 -2.99
C ILE A 267 19.10 -18.94 -2.56
N SER A 268 18.60 -19.80 -3.47
CA SER A 268 18.25 -21.17 -3.14
C SER A 268 19.47 -21.99 -2.71
N TYR A 269 20.55 -21.87 -3.45
CA TYR A 269 21.82 -22.54 -3.15
C TYR A 269 22.48 -21.92 -1.92
N LEU A 270 22.63 -20.59 -1.89
CA LEU A 270 23.34 -19.89 -0.83
C LEU A 270 22.68 -20.07 0.54
N SER A 271 21.33 -20.00 0.61
CA SER A 271 20.63 -20.18 1.89
C SER A 271 20.86 -21.55 2.51
N ARG A 272 20.94 -22.62 1.68
CA ARG A 272 21.23 -23.98 2.15
C ARG A 272 22.65 -24.14 2.63
N GLU A 273 23.63 -23.64 1.88
CA GLU A 273 25.03 -23.71 2.30
C GLU A 273 25.27 -22.87 3.56
N VAL A 274 24.65 -21.69 3.64
CA VAL A 274 24.70 -20.85 4.85
C VAL A 274 24.12 -21.59 6.06
N ARG A 275 22.95 -22.20 5.94
CA ARG A 275 22.34 -22.96 7.05
C ARG A 275 23.21 -24.11 7.49
N LYS A 276 23.73 -24.88 6.57
CA LYS A 276 24.62 -26.03 6.81
C LYS A 276 25.89 -25.61 7.58
N GLU A 277 26.54 -24.52 7.21
CA GLU A 277 27.74 -24.05 7.87
C GLU A 277 27.45 -23.43 9.23
N LEU A 278 26.30 -22.71 9.39
CA LEU A 278 25.85 -22.22 10.70
C LEU A 278 25.57 -23.39 11.66
N ASP A 279 24.93 -24.46 11.18
CA ASP A 279 24.61 -25.65 12.00
C ASP A 279 25.89 -26.39 12.42
N LYS A 280 26.84 -26.59 11.51
CA LYS A 280 28.17 -27.15 11.81
C LYS A 280 28.91 -26.34 12.89
N ALA A 281 28.71 -25.00 12.90
CA ALA A 281 29.31 -24.11 13.88
C ALA A 281 28.58 -24.13 15.24
N GLY A 282 27.46 -24.87 15.37
CA GLY A 282 26.61 -24.91 16.56
C GLY A 282 25.62 -23.73 16.67
N LEU A 283 25.46 -22.95 15.62
CA LEU A 283 24.62 -21.72 15.57
C LEU A 283 23.23 -22.02 15.00
N THR A 284 22.55 -23.03 15.53
CA THR A 284 21.28 -23.53 15.01
C THR A 284 20.12 -22.54 15.15
N LYS A 285 20.22 -21.55 16.04
CA LYS A 285 19.23 -20.50 16.27
C LYS A 285 19.43 -19.27 15.39
N ALA A 286 20.55 -19.17 14.66
CA ALA A 286 20.80 -18.04 13.77
C ALA A 286 19.77 -18.03 12.63
N THR A 287 19.24 -16.86 12.31
CA THR A 287 18.22 -16.67 11.28
C THR A 287 18.84 -16.30 9.93
N ILE A 288 18.17 -16.66 8.85
CA ILE A 288 18.53 -16.25 7.48
C ILE A 288 17.43 -15.35 6.93
N SER A 289 17.79 -14.11 6.64
CA SER A 289 16.94 -13.13 5.97
C SER A 289 17.39 -12.98 4.52
N VAL A 290 16.43 -12.78 3.63
CA VAL A 290 16.71 -12.57 2.20
C VAL A 290 16.09 -11.26 1.74
N SER A 291 16.82 -10.52 0.95
CA SER A 291 16.35 -9.33 0.26
C SER A 291 16.81 -9.36 -1.20
N ASN A 292 16.50 -8.36 -1.99
CA ASN A 292 16.73 -8.22 -3.42
C ASN A 292 15.39 -8.11 -4.20
N GLU A 293 15.39 -8.36 -5.50
CA GLU A 293 14.21 -8.29 -6.40
C GLU A 293 13.23 -9.45 -6.15
N LEU A 294 12.62 -9.46 -4.95
CA LEU A 294 11.67 -10.49 -4.52
C LEU A 294 10.23 -10.13 -4.91
N ASP A 295 9.49 -11.13 -5.38
CA ASP A 295 8.05 -11.08 -5.56
C ASP A 295 7.40 -12.39 -5.07
N GLU A 296 6.08 -12.51 -5.17
CA GLU A 296 5.35 -13.71 -4.73
C GLU A 296 5.74 -14.96 -5.52
N GLU A 297 6.13 -14.83 -6.78
CA GLU A 297 6.52 -15.98 -7.64
C GLU A 297 7.87 -16.54 -7.17
N ILE A 298 8.86 -15.67 -7.00
CA ILE A 298 10.19 -16.03 -6.52
C ILE A 298 10.13 -16.61 -5.11
N ILE A 299 9.40 -15.95 -4.21
CA ILE A 299 9.26 -16.40 -2.82
C ILE A 299 8.57 -17.77 -2.77
N SER A 300 7.49 -17.98 -3.54
CA SER A 300 6.81 -19.27 -3.62
C SER A 300 7.74 -20.37 -4.10
N ALA A 301 8.56 -20.11 -5.12
CA ALA A 301 9.55 -21.08 -5.63
C ALA A 301 10.61 -21.43 -4.57
N LEU A 302 11.13 -20.45 -3.84
CA LEU A 302 12.11 -20.65 -2.78
C LEU A 302 11.51 -21.47 -1.61
N VAL A 303 10.29 -21.15 -1.18
CA VAL A 303 9.57 -21.91 -0.14
C VAL A 303 9.30 -23.35 -0.60
N ALA A 304 8.77 -23.54 -1.81
CA ALA A 304 8.50 -24.87 -2.37
C ALA A 304 9.78 -25.73 -2.52
N SER A 305 10.93 -25.11 -2.77
CA SER A 305 12.21 -25.80 -2.80
C SER A 305 12.77 -26.15 -1.43
N GLY A 306 12.13 -25.74 -0.34
CA GLY A 306 12.62 -25.95 1.04
C GLY A 306 13.84 -25.11 1.39
N ALA A 307 13.99 -23.90 0.83
CA ALA A 307 15.04 -22.97 1.19
C ALA A 307 14.87 -22.52 2.67
N PRO A 308 15.92 -22.60 3.52
CA PRO A 308 15.82 -22.34 4.95
C PRO A 308 15.85 -20.83 5.27
N ILE A 309 14.82 -20.12 4.83
CA ILE A 309 14.68 -18.67 4.95
C ILE A 309 13.65 -18.34 6.04
N ASN A 310 13.98 -17.43 6.94
CA ASN A 310 13.15 -17.06 8.09
C ASN A 310 12.37 -15.75 7.88
N SER A 311 12.89 -14.84 7.06
CA SER A 311 12.27 -13.55 6.81
C SER A 311 12.67 -12.97 5.45
N TRP A 312 11.82 -12.07 4.94
CA TRP A 312 11.91 -11.53 3.59
C TRP A 312 11.89 -10.01 3.63
N GLY A 313 12.90 -9.38 3.03
CA GLY A 313 12.94 -7.95 2.80
C GLY A 313 12.52 -7.64 1.37
N VAL A 314 11.28 -7.15 1.19
CA VAL A 314 10.74 -6.90 -0.15
C VAL A 314 10.63 -5.41 -0.41
N GLY A 315 11.17 -4.97 -1.53
CA GLY A 315 11.24 -3.54 -1.90
C GLY A 315 10.39 -3.21 -3.10
N THR A 316 11.03 -3.08 -4.26
CA THR A 316 10.48 -2.56 -5.51
C THR A 316 9.11 -3.15 -5.86
N HIS A 317 9.02 -4.46 -5.98
CA HIS A 317 7.79 -5.12 -6.43
C HIS A 317 6.60 -4.96 -5.46
N MET A 318 6.88 -4.76 -4.18
CA MET A 318 5.82 -4.50 -3.20
C MET A 318 5.25 -3.08 -3.36
N VAL A 319 6.09 -2.05 -3.29
CA VAL A 319 5.64 -0.65 -3.22
C VAL A 319 5.20 -0.06 -4.56
N THR A 320 5.50 -0.73 -5.67
CA THR A 320 5.11 -0.30 -7.02
C THR A 320 4.00 -1.14 -7.64
N GLY A 321 3.59 -2.23 -6.99
CA GLY A 321 2.69 -3.23 -7.59
C GLY A 321 3.37 -4.14 -8.62
N GLY A 322 4.67 -3.95 -8.90
CA GLY A 322 5.42 -4.81 -9.84
C GLY A 322 4.85 -4.76 -11.26
N LYS A 323 4.33 -5.89 -11.74
CA LYS A 323 3.79 -6.05 -13.12
C LYS A 323 2.46 -5.31 -13.35
N GLU A 324 1.73 -4.96 -12.29
CA GLU A 324 0.46 -4.20 -12.36
C GLU A 324 0.68 -2.82 -11.73
N SER A 325 0.57 -1.76 -12.51
CA SER A 325 0.85 -0.40 -12.08
C SER A 325 -0.37 0.33 -11.52
N SER A 326 -1.58 -0.22 -11.67
CA SER A 326 -2.81 0.42 -11.20
C SER A 326 -3.91 -0.59 -10.87
N PHE A 327 -4.69 -0.27 -9.86
CA PHE A 327 -5.93 -0.98 -9.55
C PHE A 327 -7.04 -0.55 -10.51
N THR A 328 -7.97 -1.43 -10.85
CA THR A 328 -9.01 -1.16 -11.86
C THR A 328 -10.28 -0.56 -11.26
N GLY A 329 -10.14 0.21 -10.19
CA GLY A 329 -11.23 0.88 -9.52
C GLY A 329 -11.87 1.96 -10.40
N VAL A 330 -13.18 2.11 -10.25
CA VAL A 330 -14.01 3.11 -10.91
C VAL A 330 -15.06 3.62 -9.95
N TYR A 331 -15.49 4.85 -10.16
CA TYR A 331 -16.51 5.52 -9.37
C TYR A 331 -17.66 5.93 -10.28
N LYS A 332 -18.89 5.50 -10.00
CA LYS A 332 -19.98 5.64 -10.97
C LYS A 332 -21.30 5.97 -10.30
N LEU A 333 -22.05 6.89 -10.95
CA LEU A 333 -23.43 7.21 -10.60
C LEU A 333 -24.32 5.96 -10.74
N CYS A 334 -24.96 5.57 -9.65
CA CYS A 334 -25.81 4.37 -9.56
C CYS A 334 -27.29 4.70 -9.38
N ALA A 335 -27.57 5.84 -8.76
CA ALA A 335 -28.94 6.32 -8.61
C ALA A 335 -28.96 7.84 -8.43
N ARG A 336 -30.11 8.43 -8.67
CA ARG A 336 -30.46 9.81 -8.36
C ARG A 336 -31.79 9.87 -7.64
N HIS A 337 -32.02 10.87 -6.84
CA HIS A 337 -33.32 11.12 -6.26
C HIS A 337 -34.18 11.92 -7.25
N ASP A 338 -35.42 11.54 -7.40
CA ASP A 338 -36.39 12.33 -8.15
C ASP A 338 -36.75 13.58 -7.37
N ARG A 339 -36.68 14.74 -8.01
CA ARG A 339 -36.84 16.03 -7.33
C ARG A 339 -38.26 16.28 -6.78
N LYS A 340 -39.26 15.58 -7.30
CA LYS A 340 -40.65 15.77 -6.92
C LYS A 340 -41.13 14.78 -5.87
N SER A 341 -40.70 13.55 -5.99
CA SER A 341 -41.18 12.43 -5.16
C SER A 341 -40.11 11.94 -4.14
N ASP A 342 -38.89 12.43 -4.24
CA ASP A 342 -37.71 11.92 -3.50
C ASP A 342 -37.46 10.41 -3.70
N ALA A 343 -38.13 9.81 -4.69
CA ALA A 343 -37.92 8.40 -5.01
C ALA A 343 -36.55 8.16 -5.61
N ILE A 344 -35.93 7.04 -5.25
CA ILE A 344 -34.64 6.62 -5.81
C ILE A 344 -34.87 6.10 -7.23
N VAL A 345 -34.30 6.79 -8.21
CA VAL A 345 -34.32 6.43 -9.62
C VAL A 345 -32.96 5.81 -9.98
N PRO A 346 -32.92 4.51 -10.33
CA PRO A 346 -31.70 3.87 -10.75
C PRO A 346 -31.06 4.54 -11.96
N ALA A 347 -29.74 4.62 -11.98
CA ALA A 347 -28.95 5.12 -13.09
C ALA A 347 -27.96 4.05 -13.55
N MET A 348 -27.92 3.78 -14.85
CA MET A 348 -27.05 2.75 -15.41
C MET A 348 -26.47 3.21 -16.74
N LYS A 349 -25.16 2.99 -16.89
CA LYS A 349 -24.51 3.09 -18.19
C LYS A 349 -24.62 1.76 -18.92
N PHE A 350 -25.22 1.79 -20.10
CA PHE A 350 -25.12 0.70 -21.08
C PHE A 350 -23.81 0.86 -21.87
N SER A 351 -23.16 -0.23 -22.18
CA SER A 351 -21.91 -0.24 -22.96
C SER A 351 -21.83 -1.48 -23.83
N ASP A 352 -21.29 -1.33 -25.04
CA ASP A 352 -20.96 -2.46 -25.91
C ASP A 352 -19.93 -3.42 -25.29
N ASN A 353 -19.18 -2.94 -24.32
CA ASN A 353 -18.32 -3.77 -23.49
C ASN A 353 -19.04 -4.09 -22.16
N PRO A 354 -19.50 -5.35 -21.95
CA PRO A 354 -20.22 -5.74 -20.72
C PRO A 354 -19.47 -5.41 -19.43
N ALA A 355 -18.12 -5.47 -19.44
CA ALA A 355 -17.29 -5.12 -18.29
C ALA A 355 -17.36 -3.62 -17.90
N LYS A 356 -17.94 -2.77 -18.76
CA LYS A 356 -18.16 -1.33 -18.52
C LYS A 356 -19.59 -0.99 -18.14
N THR A 357 -20.49 -1.98 -18.13
CA THR A 357 -21.87 -1.80 -17.65
C THR A 357 -21.83 -1.61 -16.14
N THR A 358 -22.63 -0.66 -15.63
CA THR A 358 -22.67 -0.37 -14.18
C THR A 358 -23.88 -1.04 -13.53
N ASN A 359 -23.74 -1.50 -12.31
CA ASN A 359 -24.86 -1.98 -11.51
C ASN A 359 -25.65 -0.80 -10.96
N PRO A 360 -26.95 -0.65 -11.28
CA PRO A 360 -27.77 0.46 -10.84
C PRO A 360 -28.30 0.29 -9.41
N ALA A 361 -28.89 1.35 -8.89
CA ALA A 361 -29.56 1.45 -7.59
C ALA A 361 -28.62 1.32 -6.37
N VAL A 362 -29.21 1.36 -5.19
CA VAL A 362 -28.52 1.17 -3.91
C VAL A 362 -28.35 -0.33 -3.65
N LYS A 363 -27.11 -0.76 -3.43
CA LYS A 363 -26.75 -2.17 -3.27
C LYS A 363 -26.17 -2.43 -1.88
N ASN A 364 -26.35 -3.62 -1.36
CA ASN A 364 -25.65 -4.10 -0.16
C ASN A 364 -24.79 -5.30 -0.54
N VAL A 365 -23.65 -5.41 0.12
CA VAL A 365 -22.75 -6.57 0.03
C VAL A 365 -23.02 -7.46 1.25
N PHE A 366 -23.29 -8.73 1.00
CA PHE A 366 -23.47 -9.74 2.05
C PHE A 366 -22.40 -10.80 1.89
N ARG A 367 -21.76 -11.18 3.00
CA ARG A 367 -20.87 -12.34 3.06
C ARG A 367 -21.62 -13.47 3.72
N LEU A 368 -21.73 -14.56 3.00
CA LEU A 368 -22.32 -15.78 3.52
C LEU A 368 -21.21 -16.65 4.10
N TYR A 369 -21.39 -17.10 5.31
CA TYR A 369 -20.49 -18.02 5.99
C TYR A 369 -21.23 -19.31 6.27
N ASP A 370 -20.54 -20.43 6.21
CA ASP A 370 -21.06 -21.69 6.69
C ASP A 370 -21.07 -21.77 8.23
N GLU A 371 -21.51 -22.89 8.79
CA GLU A 371 -21.53 -23.14 10.24
C GLU A 371 -20.15 -23.12 10.91
N ASN A 372 -19.08 -23.24 10.14
CA ASN A 372 -17.69 -23.18 10.60
C ASN A 372 -17.06 -21.80 10.40
N GLY A 373 -17.80 -20.83 9.88
CA GLY A 373 -17.33 -19.47 9.60
C GLY A 373 -16.48 -19.37 8.34
N MET A 374 -16.62 -20.31 7.41
CA MET A 374 -15.94 -20.32 6.10
C MET A 374 -16.90 -19.99 4.96
#